data_0c53a4d0d07742676966896ac44cfaa1
#
_entry.id   0c53a4d0d07742676966896ac44cfaa1
#
_cell.length_a   1.000
_cell.length_b   1.000
_cell.length_c   1.000
_cell.angle_alpha   90.00
_cell.angle_beta   90.00
_cell.angle_gamma   90.00
#
_symmetry.space_group_name_H-M   'P 1'
#
loop_
_entity.id
_entity.type
_entity.pdbx_description
1 polymer ?
#
loop_
_entity_poly.entity_id
_entity_poly.type
_entity_poly.pdbx_seq_one_letter_code
_entity_poly.pdbx_strand_id
1 'polypeptide(L)'
;METLQPWNESQDERVRYFSGTATYTTSFKLKQQPGQPVWIDLGKVMVMARVYVNDQYVGGVWTAPYRLNVQNLLRKGTNTLRIEVVNNWQNRLIGDQKLPETERPTWTSINPWNADSELQESGLIGPVKLIQ
;
A
#
# COMPACT_ATOMS: atom_id res chain seq x y z
N MET A 1 17.02 -3.56 -3.76
CA MET A 1 15.66 -3.05 -3.43
C MET A 1 14.70 -3.56 -4.49
N GLU A 2 13.65 -4.23 -4.08
CA GLU A 2 12.64 -4.71 -5.03
C GLU A 2 11.86 -3.52 -5.60
N THR A 3 11.54 -3.59 -6.88
CA THR A 3 10.74 -2.56 -7.54
C THR A 3 9.28 -2.71 -7.14
N LEU A 4 8.65 -1.63 -6.69
CA LEU A 4 7.23 -1.60 -6.40
C LEU A 4 6.44 -1.66 -7.72
N GLN A 5 5.34 -2.40 -7.69
CA GLN A 5 4.42 -2.49 -8.83
C GLN A 5 2.97 -2.58 -8.33
N PRO A 6 2.00 -2.15 -9.13
CA PRO A 6 0.59 -2.31 -8.76
C PRO A 6 0.22 -3.80 -8.61
N TRP A 7 -0.63 -4.09 -7.64
CA TRP A 7 -1.07 -5.48 -7.40
C TRP A 7 -1.86 -6.05 -8.58
N ASN A 8 -2.66 -5.24 -9.24
CA ASN A 8 -3.48 -5.66 -10.38
C ASN A 8 -2.66 -6.11 -11.58
N GLU A 9 -1.38 -5.80 -11.62
CA GLU A 9 -0.45 -6.23 -12.68
C GLU A 9 0.34 -7.49 -12.30
N SER A 10 0.13 -8.02 -11.10
CA SER A 10 0.85 -9.22 -10.63
C SER A 10 0.48 -10.45 -11.45
N GLN A 11 1.46 -11.31 -11.68
CA GLN A 11 1.24 -12.63 -12.29
C GLN A 11 0.57 -13.61 -11.33
N ASP A 12 0.68 -13.38 -10.02
CA ASP A 12 0.00 -14.19 -9.01
C ASP A 12 -1.44 -13.71 -8.84
N GLU A 13 -2.40 -14.57 -9.15
CA GLU A 13 -3.82 -14.24 -9.04
C GLU A 13 -4.26 -13.88 -7.62
N ARG A 14 -3.60 -14.44 -6.61
CA ARG A 14 -3.89 -14.11 -5.21
C ARG A 14 -3.55 -12.66 -4.90
N VAL A 15 -2.55 -12.10 -5.57
CA VAL A 15 -2.17 -10.70 -5.45
C VAL A 15 -2.99 -9.82 -6.37
N ARG A 16 -3.19 -10.25 -7.62
CA ARG A 16 -3.90 -9.47 -8.65
C ARG A 16 -5.31 -9.07 -8.23
N TYR A 17 -6.03 -9.99 -7.59
CA TYR A 17 -7.41 -9.78 -7.15
C TYR A 17 -7.52 -9.48 -5.65
N PHE A 18 -6.40 -9.19 -5.00
CA PHE A 18 -6.37 -8.98 -3.56
C PHE A 18 -7.18 -7.74 -3.15
N SER A 19 -7.97 -7.90 -2.09
CA SER A 19 -8.62 -6.81 -1.36
C SER A 19 -8.38 -7.01 0.13
N GLY A 20 -8.07 -5.93 0.84
CA GLY A 20 -7.74 -5.98 2.25
C GLY A 20 -6.51 -5.14 2.56
N THR A 21 -5.74 -5.58 3.55
CA THR A 21 -4.54 -4.87 4.01
C THR A 21 -3.29 -5.70 3.72
N ALA A 22 -2.32 -5.09 3.06
CA ALA A 22 -1.00 -5.66 2.88
C ALA A 22 0.06 -4.78 3.55
N THR A 23 1.11 -5.41 4.07
CA THR A 23 2.16 -4.73 4.82
C THR A 23 3.47 -4.78 4.06
N TYR A 24 4.07 -3.62 3.87
CA TYR A 24 5.41 -3.45 3.32
C TYR A 24 6.34 -3.04 4.45
N THR A 25 7.48 -3.71 4.57
CA THR A 25 8.47 -3.40 5.61
C THR A 25 9.84 -3.26 4.98
N THR A 26 10.55 -2.22 5.39
CA THR A 26 11.94 -2.02 4.98
C THR A 26 12.71 -1.32 6.11
N SER A 27 14.03 -1.31 6.02
CA SER A 27 14.88 -0.58 6.94
C SER A 27 15.94 0.20 6.18
N PHE A 28 16.38 1.29 6.78
CA PHE A 28 17.43 2.15 6.22
C PHE A 28 18.25 2.76 7.36
N LYS A 29 19.43 3.27 7.02
CA LYS A 29 20.35 3.86 8.00
C LYS A 29 20.53 5.33 7.73
N LEU A 30 20.55 6.12 8.82
CA LEU A 30 20.88 7.53 8.79
C LEU A 30 22.19 7.77 9.52
N LYS A 31 23.03 8.64 8.97
CA LYS A 31 24.32 9.01 9.57
C LYS A 31 24.15 9.85 10.83
N GLN A 32 23.06 10.62 10.91
CA GLN A 32 22.74 11.46 12.05
C GLN A 32 21.23 11.65 12.15
N GLN A 33 20.77 12.04 13.34
CA GLN A 33 19.37 12.40 13.53
C GLN A 33 19.07 13.68 12.74
N PRO A 34 17.95 13.71 11.98
CA PRO A 34 17.61 14.92 11.23
C PRO A 34 17.30 16.11 12.11
N GLY A 35 17.91 17.25 11.79
CA GLY A 35 17.66 18.53 12.47
C GLY A 35 16.62 19.40 11.77
N GLN A 36 16.08 18.96 10.63
CA GLN A 36 15.10 19.66 9.82
C GLN A 36 13.94 18.74 9.45
N PRO A 37 12.80 19.29 9.04
CA PRO A 37 11.67 18.45 8.62
C PRO A 37 12.07 17.45 7.53
N VAL A 38 11.68 16.19 7.73
CA VAL A 38 11.85 15.11 6.78
C VAL A 38 10.47 14.54 6.48
N TRP A 39 10.12 14.47 5.21
CA TRP A 39 8.86 13.94 4.74
C TRP A 39 9.06 12.56 4.13
N ILE A 40 8.20 11.62 4.48
CA ILE A 40 8.07 10.41 3.69
C ILE A 40 7.02 10.67 2.61
N ASP A 41 7.42 10.45 1.36
CA ASP A 41 6.54 10.54 0.20
C ASP A 41 6.34 9.13 -0.34
N LEU A 42 5.10 8.66 -0.34
CA LEU A 42 4.77 7.32 -0.83
C LEU A 42 4.57 7.27 -2.34
N GLY A 43 4.67 8.44 -3.01
CA GLY A 43 4.41 8.52 -4.44
C GLY A 43 2.93 8.34 -4.72
N LYS A 44 2.53 7.15 -5.15
CA LYS A 44 1.13 6.82 -5.42
C LYS A 44 0.70 5.59 -4.61
N VAL A 45 -0.45 5.70 -3.97
CA VAL A 45 -1.07 4.63 -3.17
C VAL A 45 -2.53 4.48 -3.59
N MET A 46 -2.96 3.25 -3.75
CA MET A 46 -4.37 2.92 -4.02
C MET A 46 -4.81 1.83 -3.03
N VAL A 47 -5.64 2.13 -2.06
CA VAL A 47 -6.47 3.37 -1.89
C VAL A 47 -5.95 4.24 -0.74
N MET A 48 -5.50 3.63 0.34
CA MET A 48 -5.09 4.29 1.58
C MET A 48 -3.87 3.57 2.16
N ALA A 49 -3.02 4.32 2.84
CA ALA A 49 -1.90 3.74 3.58
C ALA A 49 -1.83 4.29 5.01
N ARG A 50 -1.40 3.41 5.93
CA ARG A 50 -0.98 3.79 7.28
C ARG A 50 0.52 3.59 7.38
N VAL A 51 1.21 4.57 7.97
CA VAL A 51 2.67 4.59 8.02
C VAL A 51 3.13 4.52 9.46
N TYR A 52 4.11 3.66 9.70
CA TYR A 52 4.79 3.49 10.99
C TYR A 52 6.29 3.63 10.78
N VAL A 53 6.92 4.42 11.63
CA VAL A 53 8.38 4.57 11.65
C VAL A 53 8.88 4.14 13.04
N ASN A 54 9.82 3.20 13.07
CA ASN A 54 10.36 2.63 14.32
C ASN A 54 9.24 2.14 15.25
N ASP A 55 8.24 1.46 14.68
CA ASP A 55 7.06 0.91 15.35
C ASP A 55 6.11 1.95 15.95
N GLN A 56 6.29 3.23 15.59
CA GLN A 56 5.39 4.30 16.03
C GLN A 56 4.51 4.76 14.88
N TYR A 57 3.21 4.87 15.14
CA TYR A 57 2.24 5.32 14.15
C TYR A 57 2.48 6.79 13.80
N VAL A 58 2.65 7.06 12.50
CA VAL A 58 2.86 8.42 11.98
C VAL A 58 1.54 9.04 11.57
N GLY A 59 0.75 8.32 10.77
CA GLY A 59 -0.51 8.80 10.23
C GLY A 59 -0.97 7.97 9.06
N GLY A 60 -2.15 8.32 8.54
CA GLY A 60 -2.72 7.73 7.33
C GLY A 60 -2.74 8.73 6.20
N VAL A 61 -2.61 8.23 4.96
CA VAL A 61 -2.73 9.03 3.75
C VAL A 61 -3.72 8.36 2.80
N TRP A 62 -4.67 9.13 2.25
CA TRP A 62 -5.71 8.66 1.34
C TRP A 62 -5.97 9.59 0.17
N THR A 63 -5.27 10.74 0.14
CA THR A 63 -5.32 11.70 -0.96
C THR A 63 -3.91 12.18 -1.29
N ALA A 64 -3.67 12.52 -2.54
CA ALA A 64 -2.40 13.09 -2.95
C ALA A 64 -2.24 14.54 -2.44
N PRO A 65 -1.03 14.96 -2.09
CA PRO A 65 0.22 14.20 -2.07
C PRO A 65 0.26 13.23 -0.87
N TYR A 66 0.75 12.01 -1.11
CA TYR A 66 0.85 10.97 -0.08
C TYR A 66 2.11 11.17 0.75
N ARG A 67 2.12 12.20 1.60
CA ARG A 67 3.29 12.65 2.38
C ARG A 67 2.98 12.80 3.84
N LEU A 68 3.95 12.42 4.70
CA LEU A 68 3.88 12.58 6.14
C LEU A 68 5.23 13.06 6.69
N ASN A 69 5.20 13.98 7.65
CA ASN A 69 6.41 14.42 8.34
C ASN A 69 6.84 13.34 9.36
N VAL A 70 8.06 12.85 9.22
CA VAL A 70 8.60 11.77 10.06
C VAL A 70 9.83 12.18 10.86
N GLN A 71 10.21 13.46 10.84
CA GLN A 71 11.43 13.95 11.45
C GLN A 71 11.59 13.47 12.90
N ASN A 72 10.55 13.61 13.72
CA ASN A 72 10.61 13.33 15.15
C ASN A 72 10.73 11.84 15.50
N LEU A 73 10.47 10.96 14.53
CA LEU A 73 10.52 9.51 14.71
C LEU A 73 11.81 8.89 14.16
N LEU A 74 12.55 9.65 13.36
CA LEU A 74 13.82 9.20 12.81
C LEU A 74 14.95 9.35 13.83
N ARG A 75 15.90 8.43 13.77
CA ARG A 75 17.06 8.40 14.66
C ARG A 75 18.33 8.11 13.88
N LYS A 76 19.47 8.41 14.49
CA LYS A 76 20.76 7.98 13.97
C LYS A 76 20.82 6.45 13.97
N GLY A 77 21.39 5.88 12.93
CA GLY A 77 21.51 4.43 12.78
C GLY A 77 20.33 3.84 12.03
N THR A 78 19.94 2.62 12.40
CA THR A 78 18.90 1.88 11.71
C THR A 78 17.51 2.40 12.06
N ASN A 79 16.72 2.67 11.01
CA ASN A 79 15.31 3.02 11.11
C ASN A 79 14.50 1.98 10.37
N THR A 80 13.34 1.63 10.89
CA THR A 80 12.39 0.72 10.23
C THR A 80 11.20 1.50 9.74
N LEU A 81 10.73 1.14 8.55
CA LEU A 81 9.55 1.71 7.93
C LEU A 81 8.56 0.58 7.65
N ARG A 82 7.34 0.74 8.13
CA ARG A 82 6.24 -0.18 7.83
C ARG A 82 5.08 0.61 7.23
N ILE A 83 4.60 0.16 6.09
CA ILE A 83 3.49 0.77 5.39
C ILE A 83 2.41 -0.29 5.22
N GLU A 84 1.25 -0.05 5.81
CA GLU A 84 0.08 -0.90 5.65
C GLU A 84 -0.82 -0.26 4.59
N VAL A 85 -1.03 -0.95 3.48
CA VAL A 85 -1.83 -0.46 2.36
C VAL A 85 -3.16 -1.18 2.36
N VAL A 86 -4.23 -0.39 2.32
CA VAL A 86 -5.61 -0.90 2.28
C VAL A 86 -6.20 -0.63 0.90
N ASN A 87 -6.78 -1.64 0.32
CA ASN A 87 -7.44 -1.63 -0.99
C ASN A 87 -8.96 -1.78 -0.80
N ASN A 88 -9.73 -1.39 -1.80
CA ASN A 88 -11.17 -1.65 -1.84
C ASN A 88 -11.46 -3.06 -2.37
N TRP A 89 -12.74 -3.45 -2.43
CA TRP A 89 -13.18 -4.79 -2.82
C TRP A 89 -13.30 -5.01 -4.33
N GLN A 90 -13.13 -3.98 -5.17
CA GLN A 90 -13.41 -4.05 -6.60
C GLN A 90 -12.66 -5.20 -7.30
N ASN A 91 -11.34 -5.26 -7.15
CA ASN A 91 -10.54 -6.27 -7.83
C ASN A 91 -10.85 -7.69 -7.34
N ARG A 92 -11.15 -7.85 -6.04
CA ARG A 92 -11.56 -9.15 -5.50
C ARG A 92 -12.88 -9.60 -6.08
N LEU A 93 -13.86 -8.72 -6.17
CA LEU A 93 -15.16 -9.03 -6.73
C LEU A 93 -15.07 -9.37 -8.23
N ILE A 94 -14.23 -8.66 -8.97
CA ILE A 94 -13.96 -8.99 -10.38
C ILE A 94 -13.34 -10.39 -10.50
N GLY A 95 -12.35 -10.70 -9.68
CA GLY A 95 -11.70 -12.01 -9.66
C GLY A 95 -12.68 -13.14 -9.32
N ASP A 96 -13.58 -12.90 -8.36
CA ASP A 96 -14.57 -13.88 -7.95
C ASP A 96 -15.57 -14.23 -9.09
N GLN A 97 -15.82 -13.32 -10.01
CA GLN A 97 -16.67 -13.60 -11.16
C GLN A 97 -16.10 -14.66 -12.11
N LYS A 98 -14.80 -14.92 -12.03
CA LYS A 98 -14.14 -16.00 -12.79
C LYS A 98 -14.25 -17.36 -12.11
N LEU A 99 -14.78 -17.42 -10.89
CA LEU A 99 -14.92 -18.63 -10.11
C LEU A 99 -16.39 -19.05 -10.03
N PRO A 100 -16.68 -20.37 -9.89
CA PRO A 100 -18.02 -20.82 -9.51
C PRO A 100 -18.44 -20.21 -8.18
N GLU A 101 -19.73 -19.96 -7.99
CA GLU A 101 -20.25 -19.32 -6.76
C GLU A 101 -19.78 -20.02 -5.49
N THR A 102 -19.66 -21.34 -5.52
CA THR A 102 -19.23 -22.16 -4.36
C THR A 102 -17.76 -21.96 -4.00
N GLU A 103 -16.94 -21.42 -4.92
CA GLU A 103 -15.49 -21.23 -4.72
C GLU A 103 -15.10 -19.77 -4.50
N ARG A 104 -16.06 -18.86 -4.50
CA ARG A 104 -15.80 -17.42 -4.32
C ARG A 104 -15.48 -17.11 -2.86
N PRO A 105 -14.33 -16.47 -2.55
CA PRO A 105 -13.98 -16.11 -1.18
C PRO A 105 -14.82 -14.97 -0.59
N THR A 106 -15.55 -14.23 -1.44
CA THR A 106 -16.39 -13.10 -0.98
C THR A 106 -17.83 -13.27 -1.40
N TRP A 107 -18.72 -12.60 -0.70
CA TRP A 107 -20.14 -12.53 -1.03
C TRP A 107 -20.63 -11.09 -0.97
N THR A 108 -21.49 -10.72 -1.91
CA THR A 108 -22.19 -9.44 -1.90
C THR A 108 -23.58 -9.60 -2.50
N SER A 109 -24.56 -8.84 -2.01
CA SER A 109 -25.93 -8.85 -2.56
C SER A 109 -26.00 -8.13 -3.90
N ILE A 110 -25.11 -7.18 -4.17
CA ILE A 110 -25.03 -6.45 -5.43
C ILE A 110 -23.58 -6.41 -5.86
N ASN A 111 -23.30 -6.91 -7.07
CA ASN A 111 -21.98 -6.83 -7.67
C ASN A 111 -22.09 -6.21 -9.07
N PRO A 112 -21.71 -4.93 -9.25
CA PRO A 112 -21.77 -4.26 -10.54
C PRO A 112 -20.66 -4.69 -11.51
N TRP A 113 -19.67 -5.46 -11.04
CA TRP A 113 -18.54 -5.90 -11.87
C TRP A 113 -18.73 -7.32 -12.35
N ASN A 114 -18.10 -7.64 -13.48
CA ASN A 114 -18.08 -8.99 -14.06
C ASN A 114 -16.64 -9.43 -14.31
N ALA A 115 -16.44 -10.66 -14.83
CA ALA A 115 -15.12 -11.22 -15.08
C ALA A 115 -14.28 -10.41 -16.07
N ASP A 116 -14.93 -9.68 -16.98
CA ASP A 116 -14.27 -8.88 -18.01
C ASP A 116 -14.10 -7.41 -17.60
N SER A 117 -14.57 -7.00 -16.42
CA SER A 117 -14.38 -5.66 -15.91
C SER A 117 -12.89 -5.35 -15.76
N GLU A 118 -12.49 -4.11 -16.08
CA GLU A 118 -11.13 -3.66 -15.92
C GLU A 118 -10.74 -3.60 -14.44
N LEU A 119 -9.58 -4.17 -14.08
CA LEU A 119 -9.06 -4.11 -12.72
C LEU A 119 -8.65 -2.69 -12.36
N GLN A 120 -8.98 -2.28 -11.14
CA GLN A 120 -8.52 -1.03 -10.59
C GLN A 120 -7.05 -1.14 -10.19
N GLU A 121 -6.25 -0.11 -10.48
CA GLU A 121 -4.89 0.03 -9.97
C GLU A 121 -4.91 -0.03 -8.45
N SER A 122 -4.03 -0.83 -7.84
CA SER A 122 -4.06 -1.09 -6.42
C SER A 122 -2.67 -1.29 -5.82
N GLY A 123 -2.54 -1.08 -4.52
CA GLY A 123 -1.33 -1.30 -3.77
C GLY A 123 -0.47 -0.06 -3.62
N LEU A 124 0.78 -0.28 -3.21
CA LEU A 124 1.81 0.75 -3.09
C LEU A 124 2.58 0.79 -4.40
N ILE A 125 2.36 1.85 -5.15
CA ILE A 125 2.96 2.01 -6.47
C ILE A 125 4.26 2.78 -6.37
N GLY A 126 4.33 3.73 -5.44
CA GLY A 126 5.55 4.49 -5.20
C GLY A 126 5.85 5.54 -6.27
N PRO A 127 7.10 5.91 -6.42
CA PRO A 127 8.24 5.53 -5.58
C PRO A 127 8.16 6.08 -4.17
N VAL A 128 8.68 5.33 -3.17
CA VAL A 128 8.76 5.79 -1.79
C VAL A 128 10.07 6.51 -1.58
N LYS A 129 10.01 7.75 -1.08
CA LYS A 129 11.18 8.62 -0.92
C LYS A 129 11.15 9.34 0.43
N LEU A 130 12.34 9.61 0.97
CA LEU A 130 12.51 10.59 2.03
C LEU A 130 12.91 11.94 1.41
N ILE A 131 12.22 12.99 1.78
CA ILE A 131 12.41 14.33 1.22
C ILE A 131 12.71 15.31 2.36
N GLN A 132 13.76 16.08 2.19
CA GLN A 132 14.12 17.16 3.11
C GLN A 132 13.68 18.51 2.58
#